data_550b39f7271bf0576519f157b44df00f
#
_entry.id   550b39f7271bf0576519f157b44df00f
#
_cell.length_a   1.000
_cell.length_b   1.000
_cell.length_c   1.000
_cell.angle_alpha   90.00
_cell.angle_beta   90.00
_cell.angle_gamma   90.00
#
_symmetry.space_group_name_H-M   'P 1'
#
loop_
_entity.id
_entity.type
_entity.pdbx_description
1 polymer ?
#
loop_
_entity_poly.entity_id
_entity_poly.type
_entity_poly.pdbx_seq_one_letter_code
_entity_poly.pdbx_strand_id
1 'polypeptide(L)'
;DATNSTKARRDAIVSRVKKEKGIKLIFLESICTDPSIIQANVDVKVASGDPDYDGMPREKVREDFLRRIQHHESHYKTIDDKQLSYCKFVNVGYEVTINRIDNYLSSRVAFYLMNLYVTPRSIFFTRHGESQYNVEAKIGGDSCLSKRGLEYAKALPALIANSISDAPLTVWTSTLKRTIQTAGDLPYPKLTWKSLDKLDAGVCDGMTYEEIEATEHYPEDYAQRDDDKFNYRYRGGESYRDVVVRLEPVIMELERQENILIVCHQ
;
A
#
# COMPACT_ATOMS: atom_id res chain seq x y z
N ASP A 1 -13.67 -15.68 -12.49
CA ASP A 1 -12.40 -16.18 -12.01
C ASP A 1 -12.14 -17.56 -12.62
N ALA A 2 -11.17 -17.65 -13.51
CA ALA A 2 -10.77 -18.91 -14.14
C ALA A 2 -9.41 -18.75 -14.85
N THR A 3 -8.66 -19.85 -14.91
CA THR A 3 -7.43 -19.91 -15.69
C THR A 3 -7.75 -19.83 -17.20
N ASN A 4 -7.33 -18.75 -17.85
CA ASN A 4 -7.55 -18.56 -19.29
C ASN A 4 -6.35 -19.09 -20.10
N SER A 5 -5.96 -20.32 -19.82
CA SER A 5 -4.70 -20.96 -20.25
C SER A 5 -4.57 -21.16 -21.75
N THR A 6 -5.68 -21.32 -22.47
CA THR A 6 -5.65 -21.61 -23.90
C THR A 6 -6.02 -20.39 -24.76
N LYS A 7 -5.45 -20.32 -25.97
CA LYS A 7 -5.79 -19.28 -26.94
C LYS A 7 -7.28 -19.28 -27.27
N ALA A 8 -7.86 -20.45 -27.50
CA ALA A 8 -9.28 -20.58 -27.87
C ALA A 8 -10.20 -19.98 -26.77
N ARG A 9 -9.89 -20.19 -25.50
CA ARG A 9 -10.66 -19.61 -24.40
C ARG A 9 -10.53 -18.08 -24.35
N ARG A 10 -9.32 -17.55 -24.53
CA ARG A 10 -9.12 -16.10 -24.61
C ARG A 10 -9.85 -15.47 -25.79
N ASP A 11 -9.81 -16.10 -26.97
CA ASP A 11 -10.52 -15.64 -28.15
C ASP A 11 -12.06 -15.62 -27.96
N ALA A 12 -12.60 -16.60 -27.22
CA ALA A 12 -14.01 -16.61 -26.84
C ALA A 12 -14.37 -15.44 -25.93
N ILE A 13 -13.51 -15.13 -24.94
CA ILE A 13 -13.70 -13.97 -24.04
C ILE A 13 -13.65 -12.66 -24.85
N VAL A 14 -12.65 -12.48 -25.70
CA VAL A 14 -12.53 -11.31 -26.59
C VAL A 14 -13.79 -11.14 -27.43
N SER A 15 -14.27 -12.24 -28.04
CA SER A 15 -15.47 -12.24 -28.89
C SER A 15 -16.74 -11.88 -28.10
N ARG A 16 -16.82 -12.30 -26.83
CA ARG A 16 -17.93 -11.96 -25.95
C ARG A 16 -17.89 -10.50 -25.56
N VAL A 17 -16.73 -10.01 -25.10
CA VAL A 17 -16.56 -8.62 -24.62
C VAL A 17 -16.77 -7.61 -25.75
N LYS A 18 -16.36 -7.92 -26.99
CA LYS A 18 -16.60 -7.05 -28.14
C LYS A 18 -18.08 -6.76 -28.45
N LYS A 19 -19.00 -7.58 -27.93
CA LYS A 19 -20.43 -7.37 -28.07
C LYS A 19 -21.01 -6.40 -27.05
N GLU A 20 -20.27 -6.11 -25.98
CA GLU A 20 -20.69 -5.24 -24.91
C GLU A 20 -20.06 -3.84 -25.07
N LYS A 21 -20.88 -2.80 -24.89
CA LYS A 21 -20.40 -1.41 -24.94
C LYS A 21 -19.78 -1.00 -23.61
N GLY A 22 -18.67 -0.26 -23.68
CA GLY A 22 -18.05 0.33 -22.50
C GLY A 22 -17.15 -0.61 -21.68
N ILE A 23 -17.00 -1.89 -22.08
CA ILE A 23 -16.10 -2.83 -21.42
C ILE A 23 -14.73 -2.80 -22.11
N LYS A 24 -13.68 -2.57 -21.35
CA LYS A 24 -12.29 -2.73 -21.78
C LYS A 24 -11.70 -3.99 -21.16
N LEU A 25 -11.08 -4.83 -21.98
CA LEU A 25 -10.47 -6.10 -21.56
C LEU A 25 -8.96 -5.94 -21.48
N ILE A 26 -8.42 -6.34 -20.35
CA ILE A 26 -6.98 -6.51 -20.15
C ILE A 26 -6.73 -7.92 -19.61
N PHE A 27 -5.74 -8.60 -20.16
CA PHE A 27 -5.28 -9.87 -19.62
C PHE A 27 -4.09 -9.65 -18.70
N LEU A 28 -4.10 -10.35 -17.56
CA LEU A 28 -2.96 -10.43 -16.65
C LEU A 28 -2.43 -11.86 -16.72
N GLU A 29 -1.17 -12.00 -17.11
CA GLU A 29 -0.50 -13.27 -17.24
C GLU A 29 0.65 -13.34 -16.23
N SER A 30 0.59 -14.32 -15.34
CA SER A 30 1.67 -14.61 -14.39
C SER A 30 2.33 -15.93 -14.75
N ILE A 31 3.63 -15.88 -15.00
CA ILE A 31 4.46 -17.05 -15.36
C ILE A 31 5.53 -17.19 -14.31
N CYS A 32 5.70 -18.41 -13.78
CA CYS A 32 6.82 -18.75 -12.92
C CYS A 32 7.60 -19.91 -13.56
N THR A 33 8.85 -19.67 -13.89
CA THR A 33 9.77 -20.66 -14.44
C THR A 33 10.93 -20.98 -13.49
N ASP A 34 11.08 -20.21 -12.41
CA ASP A 34 12.11 -20.43 -11.40
C ASP A 34 11.70 -21.56 -10.44
N PRO A 35 12.43 -22.67 -10.42
CA PRO A 35 12.10 -23.81 -9.56
C PRO A 35 12.09 -23.48 -8.06
N SER A 36 12.92 -22.54 -7.62
CA SER A 36 12.98 -22.13 -6.21
C SER A 36 11.73 -21.40 -5.76
N ILE A 37 11.20 -20.53 -6.60
CA ILE A 37 9.95 -19.81 -6.36
C ILE A 37 8.75 -20.78 -6.40
N ILE A 38 8.74 -21.71 -7.37
CA ILE A 38 7.68 -22.73 -7.47
C ILE A 38 7.68 -23.58 -6.20
N GLN A 39 8.84 -24.03 -5.75
CA GLN A 39 8.99 -24.85 -4.55
C GLN A 39 8.49 -24.11 -3.30
N ALA A 40 8.92 -22.86 -3.10
CA ALA A 40 8.48 -22.03 -1.98
C ALA A 40 6.95 -21.84 -1.98
N ASN A 41 6.34 -21.57 -3.14
CA ASN A 41 4.89 -21.44 -3.27
C ASN A 41 4.14 -22.74 -2.97
N VAL A 42 4.68 -23.89 -3.40
CA VAL A 42 4.12 -25.20 -3.06
C VAL A 42 4.18 -25.44 -1.55
N ASP A 43 5.29 -25.12 -0.89
CA ASP A 43 5.46 -25.28 0.55
C ASP A 43 4.48 -24.41 1.34
N VAL A 44 4.30 -23.14 0.94
CA VAL A 44 3.30 -22.25 1.52
C VAL A 44 1.89 -22.84 1.35
N LYS A 45 1.55 -23.33 0.17
CA LYS A 45 0.23 -23.92 -0.10
C LYS A 45 -0.03 -25.19 0.72
N VAL A 46 0.97 -26.05 0.85
CA VAL A 46 0.90 -27.27 1.69
C VAL A 46 0.73 -26.91 3.17
N ALA A 47 1.30 -25.79 3.62
CA ALA A 47 1.18 -25.31 5.00
C ALA A 47 -0.12 -24.56 5.29
N SER A 48 -0.83 -24.05 4.27
CA SER A 48 -1.96 -23.11 4.43
C SER A 48 -3.27 -23.74 4.95
N GLY A 49 -3.34 -25.08 5.11
CA GLY A 49 -4.57 -25.76 5.56
C GLY A 49 -5.73 -25.60 4.59
N ASP A 50 -5.48 -25.69 3.29
CA ASP A 50 -6.52 -25.59 2.25
C ASP A 50 -7.59 -26.67 2.47
N PRO A 51 -8.89 -26.30 2.52
CA PRO A 51 -9.98 -27.24 2.75
C PRO A 51 -10.01 -28.42 1.77
N ASP A 52 -9.52 -28.24 0.54
CA ASP A 52 -9.46 -29.31 -0.48
C ASP A 52 -8.50 -30.45 -0.06
N TYR A 53 -7.63 -30.21 0.91
CA TYR A 53 -6.61 -31.14 1.40
C TYR A 53 -6.77 -31.51 2.88
N ASP A 54 -7.93 -31.23 3.45
CA ASP A 54 -8.15 -31.52 4.87
C ASP A 54 -8.00 -33.02 5.18
N GLY A 55 -7.19 -33.33 6.21
CA GLY A 55 -6.88 -34.69 6.61
C GLY A 55 -5.84 -35.43 5.72
N MET A 56 -5.29 -34.81 4.66
CA MET A 56 -4.25 -35.46 3.84
C MET A 56 -2.85 -35.27 4.42
N PRO A 57 -1.98 -36.33 4.33
CA PRO A 57 -0.56 -36.17 4.62
C PRO A 57 0.12 -35.15 3.69
N ARG A 58 1.01 -34.33 4.25
CA ARG A 58 1.68 -33.21 3.52
C ARG A 58 2.38 -33.65 2.25
N GLU A 59 3.02 -34.84 2.24
CA GLU A 59 3.66 -35.42 1.04
C GLU A 59 2.66 -35.65 -0.09
N LYS A 60 1.48 -36.18 0.21
CA LYS A 60 0.44 -36.42 -0.80
C LYS A 60 -0.15 -35.11 -1.34
N VAL A 61 -0.32 -34.09 -0.48
CA VAL A 61 -0.74 -32.74 -0.89
C VAL A 61 0.28 -32.15 -1.87
N ARG A 62 1.58 -32.27 -1.56
CA ARG A 62 2.66 -31.80 -2.43
C ARG A 62 2.65 -32.51 -3.80
N GLU A 63 2.55 -33.84 -3.81
CA GLU A 63 2.51 -34.62 -5.07
C GLU A 63 1.30 -34.24 -5.93
N ASP A 64 0.13 -34.12 -5.32
CA ASP A 64 -1.06 -33.70 -6.05
C ASP A 64 -0.92 -32.30 -6.62
N PHE A 65 -0.39 -31.38 -5.86
CA PHE A 65 -0.19 -30.00 -6.31
C PHE A 65 0.81 -29.92 -7.49
N LEU A 66 1.93 -30.64 -7.42
CA LEU A 66 2.89 -30.72 -8.52
C LEU A 66 2.29 -31.38 -9.78
N ARG A 67 1.47 -32.41 -9.61
CA ARG A 67 0.73 -33.04 -10.74
C ARG A 67 -0.23 -32.06 -11.41
N ARG A 68 -0.94 -31.26 -10.61
CA ARG A 68 -1.83 -30.20 -11.12
C ARG A 68 -1.06 -29.13 -11.89
N ILE A 69 0.11 -28.72 -11.40
CA ILE A 69 1.00 -27.78 -12.13
C ILE A 69 1.37 -28.37 -13.50
N GLN A 70 1.89 -29.59 -13.56
CA GLN A 70 2.29 -30.26 -14.81
C GLN A 70 1.12 -30.38 -15.78
N HIS A 71 -0.07 -30.71 -15.28
CA HIS A 71 -1.27 -30.77 -16.11
C HIS A 71 -1.62 -29.40 -16.70
N HIS A 72 -1.55 -28.32 -15.91
CA HIS A 72 -1.78 -26.97 -16.41
C HIS A 72 -0.73 -26.54 -17.43
N GLU A 73 0.54 -26.80 -17.18
CA GLU A 73 1.64 -26.47 -18.10
C GLU A 73 1.49 -27.13 -19.47
N SER A 74 1.01 -28.38 -19.52
CA SER A 74 0.81 -29.09 -20.80
C SER A 74 -0.22 -28.46 -21.74
N HIS A 75 -1.18 -27.72 -21.19
CA HIS A 75 -2.25 -27.06 -21.92
C HIS A 75 -2.07 -25.54 -22.04
N TYR A 76 -1.13 -24.99 -21.31
CA TYR A 76 -0.90 -23.57 -21.23
C TYR A 76 -0.30 -23.01 -22.53
N LYS A 77 -0.83 -21.88 -22.98
CA LYS A 77 -0.30 -21.11 -24.12
C LYS A 77 -0.11 -19.65 -23.69
N THR A 78 1.13 -19.21 -23.67
CA THR A 78 1.45 -17.81 -23.33
C THR A 78 0.76 -16.83 -24.27
N ILE A 79 0.53 -15.61 -23.79
CA ILE A 79 -0.04 -14.54 -24.62
C ILE A 79 1.09 -13.95 -25.47
N ASP A 80 0.94 -14.09 -26.78
CA ASP A 80 1.85 -13.57 -27.81
C ASP A 80 1.14 -12.67 -28.84
N ASP A 81 -0.19 -12.57 -28.76
CA ASP A 81 -1.00 -11.77 -29.67
C ASP A 81 -0.85 -10.27 -29.37
N LYS A 82 -0.10 -9.59 -30.23
CA LYS A 82 0.15 -8.15 -30.14
C LYS A 82 -1.10 -7.27 -30.30
N GLN A 83 -2.26 -7.84 -30.68
CA GLN A 83 -3.52 -7.11 -30.76
C GLN A 83 -4.27 -7.04 -29.42
N LEU A 84 -3.89 -7.85 -28.44
CA LEU A 84 -4.51 -7.88 -27.13
C LEU A 84 -3.85 -6.86 -26.18
N SER A 85 -4.64 -6.32 -25.25
CA SER A 85 -4.13 -5.57 -24.12
C SER A 85 -3.77 -6.54 -23.00
N TYR A 86 -2.51 -6.57 -22.57
CA TYR A 86 -2.06 -7.47 -21.50
C TYR A 86 -0.86 -6.94 -20.72
N CYS A 87 -0.74 -7.40 -19.49
CA CYS A 87 0.47 -7.33 -18.68
C CYS A 87 0.92 -8.77 -18.37
N LYS A 88 2.17 -9.08 -18.70
CA LYS A 88 2.81 -10.38 -18.43
C LYS A 88 3.91 -10.17 -17.39
N PHE A 89 3.89 -10.97 -16.34
CA PHE A 89 4.86 -10.96 -15.24
C PHE A 89 5.55 -12.32 -15.21
N VAL A 90 6.85 -12.32 -15.28
CA VAL A 90 7.66 -13.55 -15.20
C VAL A 90 8.43 -13.53 -13.89
N ASN A 91 8.43 -14.66 -13.18
CA ASN A 91 9.17 -14.85 -11.93
C ASN A 91 8.94 -13.71 -10.93
N VAL A 92 7.67 -13.49 -10.60
CA VAL A 92 7.26 -12.49 -9.59
C VAL A 92 7.66 -11.04 -9.97
N GLY A 93 7.67 -10.74 -11.28
CA GLY A 93 7.99 -9.39 -11.76
C GLY A 93 9.48 -9.16 -12.07
N TYR A 94 10.32 -10.20 -12.08
CA TYR A 94 11.69 -10.10 -12.57
C TYR A 94 11.74 -9.58 -14.02
N GLU A 95 10.78 -10.03 -14.85
CA GLU A 95 10.53 -9.48 -16.18
C GLU A 95 9.05 -9.11 -16.30
N VAL A 96 8.77 -7.92 -16.85
CA VAL A 96 7.42 -7.43 -17.08
C VAL A 96 7.28 -7.00 -18.53
N THR A 97 6.29 -7.55 -19.23
CA THR A 97 5.90 -7.13 -20.57
C THR A 97 4.54 -6.47 -20.54
N ILE A 98 4.44 -5.26 -21.08
CA ILE A 98 3.18 -4.50 -21.19
C ILE A 98 2.87 -4.30 -22.67
N ASN A 99 1.65 -4.64 -23.09
CA ASN A 99 1.21 -4.47 -24.47
C ASN A 99 -0.15 -3.78 -24.55
N ARG A 100 -0.24 -2.71 -25.35
CA ARG A 100 -1.47 -1.96 -25.68
C ARG A 100 -2.27 -1.52 -24.44
N ILE A 101 -1.60 -0.95 -23.46
CA ILE A 101 -2.25 -0.29 -22.33
C ILE A 101 -2.42 1.19 -22.68
N ASP A 102 -3.63 1.58 -23.10
CA ASP A 102 -3.93 2.85 -23.75
C ASP A 102 -4.87 3.77 -22.97
N ASN A 103 -5.27 3.37 -21.76
CA ASN A 103 -6.18 4.17 -20.94
C ASN A 103 -5.67 4.31 -19.48
N TYR A 104 -6.15 5.37 -18.82
CA TYR A 104 -5.73 5.73 -17.49
C TYR A 104 -5.86 4.59 -16.48
N LEU A 105 -7.02 3.94 -16.40
CA LEU A 105 -7.27 2.89 -15.41
C LEU A 105 -6.36 1.67 -15.63
N SER A 106 -6.24 1.21 -16.88
CA SER A 106 -5.36 0.07 -17.19
C SER A 106 -3.89 0.40 -16.94
N SER A 107 -3.46 1.65 -17.21
CA SER A 107 -2.11 2.12 -16.88
C SER A 107 -1.85 2.12 -15.37
N ARG A 108 -2.85 2.53 -14.57
CA ARG A 108 -2.76 2.50 -13.10
C ARG A 108 -2.65 1.06 -12.58
N VAL A 109 -3.45 0.14 -13.11
CA VAL A 109 -3.38 -1.28 -12.77
C VAL A 109 -2.01 -1.87 -13.12
N ALA A 110 -1.51 -1.61 -14.32
CA ALA A 110 -0.19 -2.08 -14.75
C ALA A 110 0.92 -1.52 -13.83
N PHE A 111 0.88 -0.23 -13.55
CA PHE A 111 1.84 0.43 -12.67
C PHE A 111 1.82 -0.15 -11.24
N TYR A 112 0.63 -0.36 -10.68
CA TYR A 112 0.48 -1.00 -9.38
C TYR A 112 1.09 -2.41 -9.36
N LEU A 113 0.73 -3.25 -10.33
CA LEU A 113 1.22 -4.62 -10.43
C LEU A 113 2.75 -4.71 -10.61
N MET A 114 3.36 -3.75 -11.30
CA MET A 114 4.81 -3.67 -11.46
C MET A 114 5.56 -3.35 -10.17
N ASN A 115 4.88 -2.75 -9.19
CA ASN A 115 5.47 -2.31 -7.95
C ASN A 115 5.08 -3.19 -6.75
N LEU A 116 4.29 -4.25 -6.96
CA LEU A 116 3.93 -5.17 -5.89
C LEU A 116 5.16 -5.91 -5.34
N TYR A 117 5.34 -5.81 -4.03
CA TYR A 117 6.30 -6.61 -3.30
C TYR A 117 5.59 -7.85 -2.74
N VAL A 118 5.94 -9.02 -3.24
CA VAL A 118 5.25 -10.29 -2.91
C VAL A 118 5.93 -11.12 -1.84
N THR A 119 7.10 -10.68 -1.35
CA THR A 119 7.79 -11.32 -0.23
C THR A 119 7.14 -10.91 1.09
N PRO A 120 6.98 -11.82 2.06
CA PRO A 120 6.48 -11.45 3.39
C PRO A 120 7.32 -10.33 4.01
N ARG A 121 6.67 -9.29 4.50
CA ARG A 121 7.31 -8.12 5.12
C ARG A 121 6.43 -7.57 6.24
N SER A 122 7.02 -6.73 7.06
CA SER A 122 6.31 -6.04 8.14
C SER A 122 6.26 -4.55 7.88
N ILE A 123 5.05 -3.99 7.92
CA ILE A 123 4.82 -2.55 7.85
C ILE A 123 4.29 -2.10 9.21
N PHE A 124 5.07 -1.28 9.90
CA PHE A 124 4.72 -0.74 11.18
C PHE A 124 4.24 0.71 11.05
N PHE A 125 3.22 1.06 11.79
CA PHE A 125 2.73 2.43 11.89
C PHE A 125 2.78 2.90 13.32
N THR A 126 3.28 4.11 13.52
CA THR A 126 3.17 4.80 14.79
C THR A 126 2.78 6.26 14.58
N ARG A 127 1.97 6.78 15.47
CA ARG A 127 1.77 8.23 15.60
C ARG A 127 3.02 8.83 16.26
N HIS A 128 3.34 10.08 15.92
CA HIS A 128 4.33 10.84 16.68
C HIS A 128 4.00 10.89 18.17
N GLY A 129 4.99 11.03 19.03
CA GLY A 129 4.81 11.30 20.46
C GLY A 129 3.96 12.55 20.69
N GLU A 130 3.41 12.70 21.89
CA GLU A 130 2.61 13.88 22.24
C GLU A 130 3.39 15.17 21.95
N SER A 131 2.79 16.10 21.21
CA SER A 131 3.40 17.40 20.89
C SER A 131 2.92 18.49 21.85
N GLN A 132 3.60 19.65 21.87
CA GLN A 132 3.16 20.81 22.64
C GLN A 132 1.75 21.25 22.22
N TYR A 133 1.45 21.24 20.91
CA TYR A 133 0.11 21.56 20.41
C TYR A 133 -0.95 20.54 20.84
N ASN A 134 -0.57 19.27 21.05
CA ASN A 134 -1.52 18.31 21.63
C ASN A 134 -1.87 18.67 23.09
N VAL A 135 -0.89 19.15 23.87
CA VAL A 135 -1.13 19.63 25.25
C VAL A 135 -2.02 20.88 25.27
N GLU A 136 -1.84 21.77 24.29
CA GLU A 136 -2.59 23.01 24.16
C GLU A 136 -3.92 22.85 23.40
N ALA A 137 -4.30 21.62 23.03
CA ALA A 137 -5.49 21.31 22.20
C ALA A 137 -5.53 22.03 20.84
N LYS A 138 -4.38 22.48 20.31
CA LYS A 138 -4.25 23.16 19.03
C LYS A 138 -4.13 22.17 17.88
N ILE A 139 -4.68 22.55 16.71
CA ILE A 139 -4.57 21.79 15.48
C ILE A 139 -3.45 22.30 14.59
N GLY A 140 -3.02 21.46 13.63
CA GLY A 140 -2.01 21.82 12.62
C GLY A 140 -0.62 22.10 13.18
N GLY A 141 0.07 23.03 12.55
CA GLY A 141 1.38 23.58 12.92
C GLY A 141 2.53 22.59 13.02
N ASP A 142 3.70 23.12 13.38
CA ASP A 142 4.95 22.34 13.48
C ASP A 142 5.56 22.47 14.90
N SER A 143 4.80 22.07 15.93
CA SER A 143 5.28 22.07 17.32
C SER A 143 6.18 20.88 17.61
N CYS A 144 7.12 21.09 18.58
CA CYS A 144 7.97 20.03 19.10
C CYS A 144 7.19 19.04 19.99
N LEU A 145 7.82 17.94 20.35
CA LEU A 145 7.30 17.00 21.34
C LEU A 145 7.19 17.65 22.73
N SER A 146 6.19 17.23 23.49
CA SER A 146 6.09 17.49 24.92
C SER A 146 7.10 16.62 25.70
N LYS A 147 7.22 16.85 27.01
CA LYS A 147 8.04 15.98 27.88
C LYS A 147 7.61 14.51 27.76
N ARG A 148 6.31 14.23 27.79
CA ARG A 148 5.75 12.87 27.64
C ARG A 148 6.01 12.30 26.25
N GLY A 149 5.94 13.15 25.20
CA GLY A 149 6.29 12.76 23.84
C GLY A 149 7.76 12.37 23.68
N LEU A 150 8.67 13.05 24.36
CA LEU A 150 10.10 12.70 24.40
C LEU A 150 10.35 11.37 25.13
N GLU A 151 9.60 11.07 26.19
CA GLU A 151 9.66 9.77 26.88
C GLU A 151 9.21 8.64 25.95
N TYR A 152 8.14 8.86 25.18
CA TYR A 152 7.70 7.93 24.16
C TYR A 152 8.79 7.70 23.09
N ALA A 153 9.39 8.77 22.56
CA ALA A 153 10.46 8.67 21.56
C ALA A 153 11.65 7.82 22.07
N LYS A 154 12.03 7.96 23.35
CA LYS A 154 13.08 7.14 23.98
C LYS A 154 12.70 5.67 24.13
N ALA A 155 11.42 5.36 24.34
CA ALA A 155 10.95 3.98 24.50
C ALA A 155 10.76 3.25 23.15
N LEU A 156 10.54 3.99 22.07
CA LEU A 156 10.20 3.43 20.75
C LEU A 156 11.26 2.48 20.20
N PRO A 157 12.59 2.73 20.32
CA PRO A 157 13.61 1.79 19.82
C PRO A 157 13.48 0.39 20.40
N ALA A 158 13.23 0.27 21.71
CA ALA A 158 13.07 -1.03 22.35
C ALA A 158 11.81 -1.77 21.87
N LEU A 159 10.71 -1.05 21.66
CA LEU A 159 9.47 -1.63 21.11
C LEU A 159 9.69 -2.20 19.71
N ILE A 160 10.37 -1.45 18.85
CA ILE A 160 10.63 -1.89 17.47
C ILE A 160 11.62 -3.05 17.44
N ALA A 161 12.71 -2.99 18.22
CA ALA A 161 13.68 -4.09 18.28
C ALA A 161 13.04 -5.41 18.70
N ASN A 162 12.13 -5.40 19.66
CA ASN A 162 11.38 -6.59 20.08
C ASN A 162 10.45 -7.15 19.00
N SER A 163 10.02 -6.32 18.04
CA SER A 163 9.06 -6.71 17.01
C SER A 163 9.71 -7.19 15.72
N ILE A 164 10.90 -6.68 15.39
CA ILE A 164 11.54 -6.94 14.09
C ILE A 164 12.76 -7.86 14.20
N SER A 165 13.28 -8.12 15.41
CA SER A 165 14.53 -8.83 15.63
C SER A 165 15.69 -8.18 14.83
N ASP A 166 16.50 -8.97 14.11
CA ASP A 166 17.65 -8.49 13.33
C ASP A 166 17.33 -8.17 11.86
N ALA A 167 16.04 -8.16 11.47
CA ALA A 167 15.69 -7.89 10.08
C ALA A 167 15.92 -6.40 9.71
N PRO A 168 16.31 -6.10 8.46
CA PRO A 168 16.50 -4.72 8.04
C PRO A 168 15.20 -3.92 8.13
N LEU A 169 15.29 -2.66 8.55
CA LEU A 169 14.16 -1.74 8.70
C LEU A 169 14.54 -0.37 8.16
N THR A 170 13.64 0.26 7.43
CA THR A 170 13.72 1.68 7.06
C THR A 170 12.64 2.45 7.80
N VAL A 171 12.96 3.67 8.25
CA VAL A 171 12.02 4.54 8.96
C VAL A 171 11.61 5.70 8.07
N TRP A 172 10.31 5.89 7.89
CA TRP A 172 9.75 7.05 7.21
C TRP A 172 9.12 8.01 8.21
N THR A 173 9.38 9.29 8.04
CA THR A 173 8.78 10.37 8.82
C THR A 173 8.12 11.39 7.92
N SER A 174 7.20 12.18 8.45
CA SER A 174 6.82 13.44 7.83
C SER A 174 7.96 14.48 7.98
N THR A 175 7.79 15.65 7.37
CA THR A 175 8.76 16.76 7.52
C THR A 175 8.60 17.51 8.84
N LEU A 176 7.56 17.23 9.62
CA LEU A 176 7.23 17.96 10.84
C LEU A 176 8.11 17.51 12.02
N LYS A 177 8.56 18.47 12.82
CA LYS A 177 9.50 18.27 13.94
C LYS A 177 9.11 17.13 14.86
N ARG A 178 7.84 17.03 15.25
CA ARG A 178 7.34 15.98 16.16
C ARG A 178 7.55 14.56 15.64
N THR A 179 7.45 14.31 14.32
CA THR A 179 7.73 12.98 13.76
C THR A 179 9.21 12.68 13.68
N ILE A 180 10.02 13.69 13.30
CA ILE A 180 11.47 13.60 13.25
C ILE A 180 12.03 13.34 14.67
N GLN A 181 11.54 14.08 15.66
CA GLN A 181 11.95 13.89 17.06
C GLN A 181 11.53 12.51 17.59
N THR A 182 10.34 12.03 17.22
CA THR A 182 9.88 10.70 17.63
C THR A 182 10.78 9.60 17.07
N ALA A 183 11.26 9.74 15.83
CA ALA A 183 12.15 8.79 15.19
C ALA A 183 13.64 9.00 15.54
N GLY A 184 13.98 10.03 16.31
CA GLY A 184 15.36 10.49 16.53
C GLY A 184 16.30 9.38 16.98
N ASP A 185 15.92 8.65 18.01
CA ASP A 185 16.75 7.63 18.67
C ASP A 185 16.70 6.24 17.98
N LEU A 186 15.91 6.06 16.92
CA LEU A 186 15.87 4.81 16.17
C LEU A 186 17.19 4.58 15.40
N PRO A 187 17.85 3.42 15.53
CA PRO A 187 19.16 3.15 14.91
C PRO A 187 19.08 2.74 13.43
N TYR A 188 17.99 3.04 12.74
CA TYR A 188 17.73 2.64 11.36
C TYR A 188 17.86 3.81 10.39
N PRO A 189 18.10 3.55 9.09
CA PRO A 189 18.04 4.58 8.03
C PRO A 189 16.69 5.31 8.04
N LYS A 190 16.73 6.65 7.90
CA LYS A 190 15.54 7.50 7.95
C LYS A 190 15.34 8.25 6.65
N LEU A 191 14.11 8.26 6.14
CA LEU A 191 13.68 9.07 5.00
C LEU A 191 12.51 9.98 5.41
N THR A 192 12.55 11.21 4.96
CA THR A 192 11.53 12.21 5.27
C THR A 192 10.69 12.50 4.04
N TRP A 193 9.36 12.42 4.20
CA TRP A 193 8.37 12.58 3.14
C TRP A 193 7.42 13.74 3.42
N LYS A 194 7.42 14.77 2.58
CA LYS A 194 6.45 15.88 2.68
C LYS A 194 5.01 15.36 2.55
N SER A 195 4.79 14.36 1.72
CA SER A 195 3.47 13.76 1.54
C SER A 195 2.92 13.03 2.79
N LEU A 196 3.75 12.78 3.81
CA LEU A 196 3.31 12.24 5.10
C LEU A 196 2.96 13.33 6.13
N ASP A 197 3.06 14.61 5.78
CA ASP A 197 2.71 15.68 6.71
C ASP A 197 1.25 15.61 7.15
N LYS A 198 0.97 16.15 8.31
CA LYS A 198 -0.41 16.33 8.80
C LYS A 198 -1.19 17.16 7.77
N LEU A 199 -2.49 16.90 7.67
CA LEU A 199 -3.42 17.76 6.95
C LEU A 199 -3.17 19.22 7.32
N ASP A 200 -2.96 20.06 6.32
CA ASP A 200 -2.77 21.50 6.46
C ASP A 200 -4.09 22.15 6.84
N ALA A 201 -4.16 22.75 8.00
CA ALA A 201 -5.35 23.44 8.48
C ALA A 201 -5.44 24.90 7.99
N GLY A 202 -4.51 25.34 7.14
CA GLY A 202 -4.52 26.67 6.53
C GLY A 202 -4.62 27.77 7.57
N VAL A 203 -5.62 28.63 7.45
CA VAL A 203 -5.85 29.78 8.37
C VAL A 203 -6.15 29.34 9.81
N CYS A 204 -6.56 28.08 10.02
CA CYS A 204 -6.85 27.52 11.34
C CYS A 204 -5.62 26.88 12.00
N ASP A 205 -4.45 26.95 11.38
CA ASP A 205 -3.22 26.36 11.92
C ASP A 205 -2.82 27.03 13.25
N GLY A 206 -2.61 26.21 14.27
CA GLY A 206 -2.27 26.72 15.62
C GLY A 206 -3.45 27.20 16.46
N MET A 207 -4.68 27.03 15.99
CA MET A 207 -5.90 27.36 16.75
C MET A 207 -6.44 26.12 17.47
N THR A 208 -7.19 26.34 18.55
CA THR A 208 -8.04 25.31 19.15
C THR A 208 -9.39 25.22 18.41
N TYR A 209 -10.18 24.18 18.66
CA TYR A 209 -11.52 24.09 18.07
C TYR A 209 -12.46 25.18 18.58
N GLU A 210 -12.32 25.57 19.84
CA GLU A 210 -13.09 26.66 20.43
C GLU A 210 -12.75 28.02 19.78
N GLU A 211 -11.47 28.24 19.48
CA GLU A 211 -11.02 29.45 18.78
C GLU A 211 -11.54 29.49 17.32
N ILE A 212 -11.62 28.33 16.64
CA ILE A 212 -12.16 28.22 15.30
C ILE A 212 -13.67 28.49 15.31
N GLU A 213 -14.41 27.92 16.25
CA GLU A 213 -15.84 28.12 16.41
C GLU A 213 -16.20 29.59 16.76
N ALA A 214 -15.37 30.21 17.62
CA ALA A 214 -15.56 31.61 18.03
C ALA A 214 -15.11 32.64 17.00
N THR A 215 -14.50 32.22 15.89
CA THR A 215 -13.98 33.13 14.86
C THR A 215 -15.11 33.83 14.11
N GLU A 216 -15.19 35.16 14.23
CA GLU A 216 -16.15 36.00 13.47
C GLU A 216 -15.89 35.99 11.95
N HIS A 217 -14.68 35.66 11.52
CA HIS A 217 -14.32 35.70 10.11
C HIS A 217 -14.83 34.47 9.33
N TYR A 218 -15.08 33.34 9.99
CA TYR A 218 -15.46 32.09 9.32
C TYR A 218 -16.45 31.26 10.15
N PRO A 219 -17.59 31.82 10.56
CA PRO A 219 -18.53 31.13 11.47
C PRO A 219 -19.15 29.88 10.86
N GLU A 220 -19.18 29.81 9.52
CA GLU A 220 -19.76 28.69 8.78
C GLU A 220 -18.79 27.51 8.67
N ASP A 221 -17.49 27.74 8.78
CA ASP A 221 -16.46 26.74 8.50
C ASP A 221 -16.48 25.58 9.50
N TYR A 222 -16.77 25.87 10.77
CA TYR A 222 -16.89 24.83 11.79
C TYR A 222 -18.07 23.88 11.51
N ALA A 223 -19.24 24.42 11.19
CA ALA A 223 -20.43 23.64 10.88
C ALA A 223 -20.26 22.83 9.58
N GLN A 224 -19.69 23.43 8.52
CA GLN A 224 -19.43 22.74 7.26
C GLN A 224 -18.42 21.58 7.42
N ARG A 225 -17.41 21.77 8.26
CA ARG A 225 -16.44 20.72 8.57
C ARG A 225 -17.09 19.54 9.30
N ASP A 226 -18.01 19.81 10.23
CA ASP A 226 -18.68 18.76 10.99
C ASP A 226 -19.68 17.98 10.13
N ASP A 227 -20.30 18.64 9.16
CA ASP A 227 -21.26 18.07 8.24
C ASP A 227 -20.58 17.14 7.21
N ASP A 228 -19.44 17.55 6.64
CA ASP A 228 -18.66 16.74 5.68
C ASP A 228 -17.14 16.84 5.93
N LYS A 229 -16.66 16.14 6.93
CA LYS A 229 -15.24 16.10 7.31
C LYS A 229 -14.31 15.68 6.18
N PHE A 230 -14.75 14.81 5.30
CA PHE A 230 -13.89 14.25 4.27
C PHE A 230 -13.62 15.22 3.13
N ASN A 231 -14.64 15.95 2.68
CA ASN A 231 -14.52 16.86 1.55
C ASN A 231 -14.28 18.30 1.99
N TYR A 232 -14.58 18.65 3.25
CA TYR A 232 -14.31 19.99 3.76
C TYR A 232 -12.83 20.33 3.62
N ARG A 233 -12.55 21.48 3.02
CA ARG A 233 -11.21 22.03 2.84
C ARG A 233 -11.03 23.27 3.72
N TYR A 234 -10.03 23.23 4.59
CA TYR A 234 -9.65 24.44 5.33
C TYR A 234 -9.23 25.56 4.38
N ARG A 235 -9.56 26.78 4.70
CA ARG A 235 -9.18 27.95 3.88
C ARG A 235 -7.67 28.10 3.83
N GLY A 236 -7.10 28.07 2.61
CA GLY A 236 -5.65 28.03 2.42
C GLY A 236 -4.96 26.73 2.81
N GLY A 237 -5.73 25.68 3.13
CA GLY A 237 -5.22 24.39 3.52
C GLY A 237 -5.75 23.22 2.69
N GLU A 238 -5.87 22.05 3.29
CA GLU A 238 -6.24 20.78 2.66
C GLU A 238 -7.56 20.23 3.19
N SER A 239 -8.20 19.37 2.38
CA SER A 239 -9.21 18.40 2.80
C SER A 239 -8.57 17.01 2.98
N TYR A 240 -9.30 16.06 3.60
CA TYR A 240 -8.85 14.65 3.62
C TYR A 240 -8.73 14.07 2.21
N ARG A 241 -9.56 14.53 1.28
CA ARG A 241 -9.45 14.12 -0.12
C ARG A 241 -8.13 14.54 -0.75
N ASP A 242 -7.60 15.72 -0.43
CA ASP A 242 -6.29 16.18 -0.91
C ASP A 242 -5.17 15.34 -0.30
N VAL A 243 -5.27 14.99 0.98
CA VAL A 243 -4.33 14.08 1.64
C VAL A 243 -4.30 12.72 0.96
N VAL A 244 -5.46 12.14 0.60
CA VAL A 244 -5.53 10.88 -0.14
C VAL A 244 -4.78 10.98 -1.47
N VAL A 245 -4.99 12.07 -2.22
CA VAL A 245 -4.31 12.27 -3.52
C VAL A 245 -2.79 12.39 -3.36
N ARG A 246 -2.30 13.16 -2.38
CA ARG A 246 -0.85 13.33 -2.18
C ARG A 246 -0.16 12.12 -1.56
N LEU A 247 -0.90 11.23 -0.91
CA LEU A 247 -0.36 9.96 -0.38
C LEU A 247 -0.20 8.89 -1.45
N GLU A 248 -0.83 9.01 -2.60
CA GLU A 248 -0.78 7.98 -3.65
C GLU A 248 0.66 7.60 -4.06
N PRO A 249 1.60 8.54 -4.34
CA PRO A 249 2.99 8.18 -4.64
C PRO A 249 3.70 7.48 -3.47
N VAL A 250 3.36 7.85 -2.23
CA VAL A 250 3.94 7.22 -1.02
C VAL A 250 3.48 5.78 -0.90
N ILE A 251 2.19 5.50 -1.17
CA ILE A 251 1.64 4.13 -1.17
C ILE A 251 2.36 3.27 -2.22
N MET A 252 2.59 3.82 -3.42
CA MET A 252 3.31 3.10 -4.47
C MET A 252 4.76 2.81 -4.10
N GLU A 253 5.45 3.75 -3.45
CA GLU A 253 6.81 3.50 -2.97
C GLU A 253 6.81 2.51 -1.79
N LEU A 254 5.80 2.57 -0.92
CA LEU A 254 5.64 1.62 0.17
C LEU A 254 5.53 0.17 -0.34
N GLU A 255 4.85 -0.04 -1.47
CA GLU A 255 4.71 -1.37 -2.08
C GLU A 255 6.05 -1.95 -2.58
N ARG A 256 7.08 -1.13 -2.73
CA ARG A 256 8.43 -1.55 -3.17
C ARG A 256 9.41 -1.79 -2.01
N GLN A 257 9.04 -1.37 -0.80
CA GLN A 257 9.93 -1.47 0.36
C GLN A 257 9.86 -2.84 1.01
N GLU A 258 10.95 -3.22 1.68
CA GLU A 258 10.99 -4.36 2.61
C GLU A 258 10.28 -4.00 3.92
N ASN A 259 10.88 -4.25 5.09
CA ASN A 259 10.29 -3.85 6.35
C ASN A 259 10.41 -2.34 6.56
N ILE A 260 9.34 -1.72 7.00
CA ILE A 260 9.27 -0.27 7.16
C ILE A 260 8.50 0.13 8.42
N LEU A 261 8.98 1.19 9.07
CA LEU A 261 8.26 1.89 10.12
C LEU A 261 7.87 3.28 9.64
N ILE A 262 6.60 3.61 9.65
CA ILE A 262 6.09 4.93 9.31
C ILE A 262 5.70 5.68 10.59
N VAL A 263 6.39 6.79 10.85
CA VAL A 263 6.08 7.71 11.94
C VAL A 263 5.33 8.91 11.36
N CYS A 264 4.02 8.95 11.56
CA CYS A 264 3.16 9.94 10.91
C CYS A 264 2.11 10.52 11.88
N HIS A 265 0.98 10.96 11.35
CA HIS A 265 -0.08 11.67 12.05
C HIS A 265 -1.38 10.85 12.05
N GLN A 266 -2.28 11.24 12.93
CA GLN A 266 -3.62 10.67 13.00
C GLN A 266 -4.49 11.23 11.87
#